data_2cc163fa676ec19dc9c842fd14dbacba
#
_entry.id   2cc163fa676ec19dc9c842fd14dbacba
#
_cell.length_a   1.000
_cell.length_b   1.000
_cell.length_c   1.000
_cell.angle_alpha   90.00
_cell.angle_beta   90.00
_cell.angle_gamma   90.00
#
_symmetry.space_group_name_H-M   'P 1'
#
loop_
_entity.id
_entity.type
_entity.pdbx_description
1 polymer ?
#
loop_
_entity_poly.entity_id
_entity_poly.type
_entity_poly.pdbx_seq_one_letter_code
_entity_poly.pdbx_strand_id
1 'polypeptide(L)'
;VYRIDVFEGWAVGLDFSLLGPLRARCDGRELDLGRPQQRAVLATLLIPPGQLVSTDRLVEDLWGADDTRWPKDPVGQIGTHIHRLRRALGTPGLLVGTAGGYRLEAPRTAVDLFRYEGAVAEAIALRHQDPLRARESLARALGSWEGQRALDGVPGAFAERVRERLAAGRFAAVKALLGLDLALGRHAEALDPLAGLVASYPQDEEVHRLHLLALARCGRTAEALAGYEALRERLDGELGLEPAPALVELAEQIRRGETPVLLRRLPRPCQLPPDIPDLVGRAAQVREAERALRAGGTPVLGLSGPAGCGASALAVHVAHAVQDAFPDGQLYAGGGGPGAVLAGFLRALGDRADSSAGLDELAARYRAALAGRRVLVLLDGVAEPGPLLPAAPGCAAVVAGAEPGALPEDAVRLAVGPLEPHDAYELLARIVGAERVRREPEAVAEVAALCGHLPVLLRTAAERLAARPRWTVADLVSWLALRGDGPGRTQ
;
A
#
# COMPACT_ATOMS: atom_id res chain seq x y z
N VAL A 1 -27.38 7.77 16.20
CA VAL A 1 -27.71 6.33 16.12
C VAL A 1 -28.92 6.18 15.22
N TYR A 2 -28.71 6.02 13.91
CA TYR A 2 -29.66 5.37 13.00
C TYR A 2 -28.81 4.80 11.86
N ARG A 3 -28.34 3.57 12.05
CA ARG A 3 -27.81 2.73 10.99
C ARG A 3 -29.04 2.14 10.30
N ILE A 4 -29.39 2.65 9.13
CA ILE A 4 -30.42 2.07 8.29
C ILE A 4 -29.70 1.08 7.37
N ASP A 5 -29.75 -0.19 7.75
CA ASP A 5 -29.51 -1.33 6.87
C ASP A 5 -30.70 -1.42 5.91
N VAL A 6 -30.66 -0.67 4.79
CA VAL A 6 -31.71 -0.67 3.74
C VAL A 6 -31.13 -1.10 2.39
N PHE A 7 -29.95 -1.71 2.35
CA PHE A 7 -29.26 -2.02 1.08
C PHE A 7 -29.46 -3.46 0.55
N GLU A 8 -30.14 -4.34 1.23
CA GLU A 8 -30.25 -5.75 0.79
C GLU A 8 -31.36 -6.05 -0.23
N GLY A 9 -32.19 -5.09 -0.64
CA GLY A 9 -33.36 -5.39 -1.51
C GLY A 9 -33.40 -4.70 -2.87
N TRP A 10 -32.46 -3.79 -3.22
CA TRP A 10 -32.70 -2.82 -4.30
C TRP A 10 -31.81 -2.95 -5.55
N ALA A 11 -30.79 -3.78 -5.57
CA ALA A 11 -29.79 -3.82 -6.64
C ALA A 11 -29.63 -5.19 -7.30
N VAL A 12 -30.54 -6.08 -7.15
CA VAL A 12 -30.50 -7.36 -7.89
C VAL A 12 -30.83 -7.08 -9.32
N GLY A 13 -29.82 -7.12 -10.22
CA GLY A 13 -29.97 -7.08 -11.65
C GLY A 13 -29.63 -5.77 -12.39
N LEU A 14 -29.37 -4.65 -11.72
CA LEU A 14 -28.97 -3.39 -12.39
C LEU A 14 -27.46 -3.37 -12.68
N ASP A 15 -27.10 -3.10 -13.94
CA ASP A 15 -25.72 -2.94 -14.40
C ASP A 15 -25.61 -1.73 -15.35
N PHE A 16 -24.55 -0.92 -15.15
CA PHE A 16 -24.29 0.27 -15.95
C PHE A 16 -22.93 0.15 -16.64
N SER A 17 -22.93 0.36 -17.96
CA SER A 17 -21.72 0.36 -18.78
C SER A 17 -21.37 1.79 -19.17
N LEU A 18 -20.16 2.23 -18.80
CA LEU A 18 -19.60 3.54 -19.08
C LEU A 18 -18.29 3.46 -19.90
N LEU A 19 -17.66 2.29 -19.93
CA LEU A 19 -16.39 2.04 -20.64
C LEU A 19 -16.60 1.81 -22.15
N GLY A 20 -17.56 2.49 -22.71
CA GLY A 20 -18.00 2.49 -24.08
C GLY A 20 -19.23 3.39 -24.22
N PRO A 21 -20.20 3.06 -25.09
CA PRO A 21 -21.51 3.70 -25.11
C PRO A 21 -22.20 3.54 -23.74
N LEU A 22 -22.78 4.65 -23.22
CA LEU A 22 -23.55 4.56 -21.97
C LEU A 22 -24.77 3.65 -22.14
N ARG A 23 -24.81 2.56 -21.37
CA ARG A 23 -25.93 1.62 -21.32
C ARG A 23 -26.33 1.32 -19.87
N ALA A 24 -27.58 0.97 -19.70
CA ALA A 24 -28.10 0.40 -18.45
C ALA A 24 -28.84 -0.90 -18.77
N ARG A 25 -28.66 -1.92 -17.95
CA ARG A 25 -29.35 -3.19 -18.03
C ARG A 25 -30.03 -3.51 -16.72
N CYS A 26 -31.20 -4.07 -16.79
CA CYS A 26 -31.91 -4.62 -15.65
C CYS A 26 -32.24 -6.10 -15.96
N ASP A 27 -31.74 -7.02 -15.12
CA ASP A 27 -31.86 -8.46 -15.33
C ASP A 27 -31.45 -8.91 -16.75
N GLY A 28 -30.35 -8.33 -17.25
CA GLY A 28 -29.79 -8.58 -18.55
C GLY A 28 -30.51 -7.91 -19.76
N ARG A 29 -31.66 -7.24 -19.54
CA ARG A 29 -32.36 -6.48 -20.58
C ARG A 29 -31.86 -5.05 -20.64
N GLU A 30 -31.50 -4.60 -21.84
CA GLU A 30 -31.10 -3.22 -22.07
C GLU A 30 -32.29 -2.26 -21.91
N LEU A 31 -32.06 -1.14 -21.20
CA LEU A 31 -33.02 -0.09 -20.94
C LEU A 31 -32.83 1.05 -21.94
N ASP A 32 -33.92 1.60 -22.47
CA ASP A 32 -33.86 2.79 -23.31
C ASP A 32 -33.61 4.04 -22.44
N LEU A 33 -32.37 4.53 -22.46
CA LEU A 33 -31.96 5.73 -21.72
C LEU A 33 -32.32 7.06 -22.43
N GLY A 34 -32.97 7.00 -23.59
CA GLY A 34 -33.45 8.14 -24.32
C GLY A 34 -32.36 9.00 -25.01
N ARG A 35 -32.59 10.30 -25.06
CA ARG A 35 -31.77 11.26 -25.82
C ARG A 35 -30.36 11.48 -25.20
N PRO A 36 -29.37 11.95 -25.99
CA PRO A 36 -28.00 12.14 -25.51
C PRO A 36 -27.86 12.99 -24.24
N GLN A 37 -28.61 14.11 -24.12
CA GLN A 37 -28.61 14.95 -22.92
C GLN A 37 -29.14 14.22 -21.67
N GLN A 38 -30.14 13.37 -21.83
CA GLN A 38 -30.65 12.54 -20.75
C GLN A 38 -29.59 11.53 -20.28
N ARG A 39 -28.83 10.94 -21.21
CA ARG A 39 -27.67 10.09 -20.91
C ARG A 39 -26.56 10.86 -20.18
N ALA A 40 -26.34 12.15 -20.55
CA ALA A 40 -25.35 12.98 -19.88
C ALA A 40 -25.72 13.25 -18.41
N VAL A 41 -27.01 13.53 -18.11
CA VAL A 41 -27.47 13.63 -16.71
C VAL A 41 -27.22 12.34 -15.95
N LEU A 42 -27.53 11.19 -16.54
CA LEU A 42 -27.30 9.90 -15.90
C LEU A 42 -25.80 9.64 -15.65
N ALA A 43 -24.93 9.96 -16.61
CA ALA A 43 -23.49 9.80 -16.47
C ALA A 43 -22.93 10.63 -15.29
N THR A 44 -23.40 11.88 -15.15
CA THR A 44 -22.99 12.76 -14.02
C THR A 44 -23.43 12.18 -12.67
N LEU A 45 -24.59 11.56 -12.59
CA LEU A 45 -25.10 10.95 -11.35
C LEU A 45 -24.45 9.58 -11.04
N LEU A 46 -23.87 8.90 -12.05
CA LEU A 46 -23.17 7.64 -11.88
C LEU A 46 -21.71 7.80 -11.45
N ILE A 47 -21.14 9.00 -11.51
CA ILE A 47 -19.69 9.22 -11.28
C ILE A 47 -19.44 10.35 -10.27
N PRO A 48 -19.30 10.05 -8.97
CA PRO A 48 -19.52 8.76 -8.30
C PRO A 48 -21.00 8.53 -7.91
N PRO A 49 -21.46 7.29 -7.88
CA PRO A 49 -22.83 6.97 -7.48
C PRO A 49 -23.04 7.23 -5.99
N GLY A 50 -24.29 7.56 -5.60
CA GLY A 50 -24.66 7.85 -4.21
C GLY A 50 -24.33 9.28 -3.76
N GLN A 51 -23.56 10.04 -4.51
CA GLN A 51 -23.25 11.43 -4.19
C GLN A 51 -24.36 12.37 -4.66
N LEU A 52 -24.68 13.36 -3.82
CA LEU A 52 -25.63 14.43 -4.21
C LEU A 52 -24.96 15.35 -5.23
N VAL A 53 -25.59 15.51 -6.39
CA VAL A 53 -25.20 16.46 -7.44
C VAL A 53 -26.20 17.60 -7.46
N SER A 54 -25.76 18.83 -7.26
CA SER A 54 -26.64 19.99 -7.30
C SER A 54 -27.23 20.23 -8.69
N THR A 55 -28.39 20.86 -8.76
CA THR A 55 -29.02 21.18 -10.05
C THR A 55 -28.15 22.11 -10.87
N ASP A 56 -27.51 23.12 -10.26
CA ASP A 56 -26.59 24.04 -10.93
C ASP A 56 -25.38 23.29 -11.53
N ARG A 57 -24.83 22.32 -10.78
CA ARG A 57 -23.75 21.47 -11.28
C ARG A 57 -24.17 20.65 -12.50
N LEU A 58 -25.38 20.09 -12.50
CA LEU A 58 -25.92 19.38 -13.65
C LEU A 58 -26.09 20.29 -14.87
N VAL A 59 -26.49 21.54 -14.67
CA VAL A 59 -26.59 22.56 -15.73
C VAL A 59 -25.22 22.87 -16.33
N GLU A 60 -24.22 23.15 -15.49
CA GLU A 60 -22.84 23.38 -15.91
C GLU A 60 -22.22 22.20 -16.66
N ASP A 61 -22.43 20.99 -16.12
CA ASP A 61 -21.87 19.76 -16.70
C ASP A 61 -22.50 19.40 -18.06
N LEU A 62 -23.76 19.82 -18.34
CA LEU A 62 -24.42 19.63 -19.63
C LEU A 62 -24.08 20.68 -20.64
N TRP A 63 -24.16 21.96 -20.25
CA TRP A 63 -24.11 23.07 -21.20
C TRP A 63 -22.84 23.93 -21.06
N GLY A 64 -22.00 23.68 -20.06
CA GLY A 64 -20.79 24.46 -19.76
C GLY A 64 -21.06 25.67 -18.86
N ALA A 65 -19.99 26.36 -18.47
CA ALA A 65 -20.08 27.56 -17.62
C ALA A 65 -20.56 28.83 -18.36
N ASP A 66 -20.60 28.80 -19.67
CA ASP A 66 -21.07 29.93 -20.53
C ASP A 66 -22.59 29.84 -20.65
N ASP A 67 -23.29 30.73 -19.94
CA ASP A 67 -24.77 30.80 -19.87
C ASP A 67 -25.43 31.17 -21.19
N THR A 68 -24.68 31.76 -22.14
CA THR A 68 -25.20 32.06 -23.49
C THR A 68 -25.61 30.80 -24.25
N ARG A 69 -25.11 29.65 -23.87
CA ARG A 69 -25.44 28.33 -24.46
C ARG A 69 -26.56 27.60 -23.74
N TRP A 70 -27.04 28.17 -22.64
CA TRP A 70 -28.06 27.52 -21.84
C TRP A 70 -29.45 27.63 -22.48
N PRO A 71 -30.32 26.64 -22.33
CA PRO A 71 -31.69 26.74 -22.71
C PRO A 71 -32.42 27.80 -21.87
N LYS A 72 -33.58 28.26 -22.32
CA LYS A 72 -34.39 29.25 -21.62
C LYS A 72 -34.77 28.86 -20.20
N ASP A 73 -34.97 27.58 -19.96
CA ASP A 73 -35.26 26.99 -18.66
C ASP A 73 -34.35 25.76 -18.42
N PRO A 74 -33.09 25.93 -18.01
CA PRO A 74 -32.17 24.84 -17.80
C PRO A 74 -32.58 23.93 -16.62
N VAL A 75 -33.12 24.50 -15.54
CA VAL A 75 -33.57 23.78 -14.36
C VAL A 75 -34.75 22.89 -14.67
N GLY A 76 -35.76 23.40 -15.37
CA GLY A 76 -36.94 22.66 -15.81
C GLY A 76 -36.57 21.54 -16.80
N GLN A 77 -35.55 21.76 -17.65
CA GLN A 77 -35.04 20.70 -18.53
C GLN A 77 -34.35 19.56 -17.74
N ILE A 78 -33.55 19.89 -16.72
CA ILE A 78 -32.98 18.88 -15.84
C ILE A 78 -34.12 18.06 -15.17
N GLY A 79 -35.13 18.73 -14.60
CA GLY A 79 -36.29 18.07 -14.03
C GLY A 79 -36.98 17.10 -15.00
N THR A 80 -37.10 17.51 -16.28
CA THR A 80 -37.67 16.67 -17.34
C THR A 80 -36.79 15.46 -17.62
N HIS A 81 -35.47 15.62 -17.70
CA HIS A 81 -34.54 14.50 -17.90
C HIS A 81 -34.60 13.52 -16.72
N ILE A 82 -34.61 14.01 -15.50
CA ILE A 82 -34.75 13.20 -14.28
C ILE A 82 -36.06 12.41 -14.28
N HIS A 83 -37.19 13.04 -14.62
CA HIS A 83 -38.47 12.35 -14.71
C HIS A 83 -38.44 11.21 -15.73
N ARG A 84 -37.86 11.45 -16.90
CA ARG A 84 -37.73 10.44 -17.97
C ARG A 84 -36.78 9.30 -17.54
N LEU A 85 -35.66 9.63 -16.86
CA LEU A 85 -34.74 8.63 -16.33
C LEU A 85 -35.41 7.75 -15.26
N ARG A 86 -36.18 8.33 -14.34
CA ARG A 86 -36.95 7.54 -13.36
C ARG A 86 -37.88 6.53 -14.03
N ARG A 87 -38.54 6.97 -15.12
CA ARG A 87 -39.42 6.08 -15.86
C ARG A 87 -38.65 5.01 -16.62
N ALA A 88 -37.50 5.34 -17.24
CA ALA A 88 -36.66 4.41 -18.00
C ALA A 88 -36.01 3.36 -17.08
N LEU A 89 -35.51 3.77 -15.93
CA LEU A 89 -34.86 2.88 -14.95
C LEU A 89 -35.85 2.00 -14.20
N GLY A 90 -37.11 2.41 -14.10
CA GLY A 90 -38.20 1.57 -13.57
C GLY A 90 -38.14 1.21 -12.08
N THR A 91 -37.04 1.59 -11.39
CA THR A 91 -36.81 1.23 -9.99
C THR A 91 -37.13 2.41 -9.06
N PRO A 92 -38.21 2.35 -8.26
CA PRO A 92 -38.54 3.41 -7.32
C PRO A 92 -37.41 3.60 -6.29
N GLY A 93 -37.07 4.86 -5.99
CA GLY A 93 -36.02 5.19 -5.01
C GLY A 93 -34.57 5.12 -5.54
N LEU A 94 -34.32 4.59 -6.72
CA LEU A 94 -32.97 4.56 -7.30
C LEU A 94 -32.45 5.97 -7.61
N LEU A 95 -33.31 6.87 -8.14
CA LEU A 95 -32.97 8.24 -8.44
C LEU A 95 -33.73 9.18 -7.48
N VAL A 96 -33.05 9.62 -6.44
CA VAL A 96 -33.58 10.44 -5.35
C VAL A 96 -33.39 11.92 -5.66
N GLY A 97 -34.45 12.70 -5.48
CA GLY A 97 -34.39 14.18 -5.52
C GLY A 97 -34.45 14.74 -4.10
N THR A 98 -33.68 15.77 -3.84
CA THR A 98 -33.68 16.56 -2.61
C THR A 98 -33.87 18.05 -2.94
N ALA A 99 -34.03 18.90 -1.94
CA ALA A 99 -34.15 20.34 -2.12
C ALA A 99 -32.91 20.98 -2.82
N GLY A 100 -31.75 20.32 -2.82
CA GLY A 100 -30.50 20.84 -3.38
C GLY A 100 -30.04 20.15 -4.67
N GLY A 101 -30.69 19.08 -5.13
CA GLY A 101 -30.23 18.34 -6.30
C GLY A 101 -30.73 16.90 -6.37
N TYR A 102 -29.94 16.07 -7.02
CA TYR A 102 -30.28 14.67 -7.32
C TYR A 102 -29.12 13.74 -6.99
N ARG A 103 -29.42 12.50 -6.61
CA ARG A 103 -28.43 11.44 -6.47
C ARG A 103 -28.98 10.11 -6.98
N LEU A 104 -28.09 9.26 -7.45
CA LEU A 104 -28.43 7.92 -7.90
C LEU A 104 -27.91 6.91 -6.84
N GLU A 105 -28.84 6.18 -6.23
CA GLU A 105 -28.55 5.16 -5.21
C GLU A 105 -28.21 3.83 -5.86
N ALA A 106 -27.04 3.76 -6.50
CA ALA A 106 -26.53 2.53 -7.09
C ALA A 106 -25.24 2.11 -6.36
N PRO A 107 -25.03 0.80 -6.13
CA PRO A 107 -23.76 0.34 -5.59
C PRO A 107 -22.64 0.52 -6.63
N ARG A 108 -21.43 0.87 -6.17
CA ARG A 108 -20.27 1.02 -7.07
C ARG A 108 -20.01 -0.24 -7.92
N THR A 109 -20.32 -1.41 -7.37
CA THR A 109 -20.20 -2.70 -8.07
C THR A 109 -21.14 -2.87 -9.25
N ALA A 110 -22.24 -2.10 -9.32
CA ALA A 110 -23.15 -2.11 -10.47
C ALA A 110 -22.62 -1.29 -11.67
N VAL A 111 -21.49 -0.57 -11.53
CA VAL A 111 -20.92 0.29 -12.56
C VAL A 111 -19.58 -0.29 -13.02
N ASP A 112 -19.45 -0.58 -14.32
CA ASP A 112 -18.26 -1.18 -14.91
C ASP A 112 -16.97 -0.37 -14.67
N LEU A 113 -17.08 0.96 -14.68
CA LEU A 113 -15.98 1.87 -14.37
C LEU A 113 -15.31 1.55 -13.03
N PHE A 114 -16.08 1.36 -11.96
CA PHE A 114 -15.51 1.13 -10.63
C PHE A 114 -14.98 -0.30 -10.47
N ARG A 115 -15.57 -1.27 -11.18
CA ARG A 115 -15.01 -2.62 -11.27
C ARG A 115 -13.66 -2.60 -11.99
N TYR A 116 -13.57 -1.83 -13.08
CA TYR A 116 -12.33 -1.60 -13.83
C TYR A 116 -11.24 -0.93 -12.94
N GLU A 117 -11.58 0.21 -12.32
CA GLU A 117 -10.64 0.93 -11.44
C GLU A 117 -10.16 0.04 -10.28
N GLY A 118 -11.05 -0.73 -9.67
CA GLY A 118 -10.71 -1.70 -8.62
C GLY A 118 -9.79 -2.82 -9.09
N ALA A 119 -10.05 -3.40 -10.25
CA ALA A 119 -9.22 -4.45 -10.83
C ALA A 119 -7.83 -3.93 -11.24
N VAL A 120 -7.74 -2.71 -11.77
CA VAL A 120 -6.46 -2.06 -12.08
C VAL A 120 -5.66 -1.79 -10.80
N ALA A 121 -6.30 -1.28 -9.74
CA ALA A 121 -5.65 -1.02 -8.47
C ALA A 121 -5.14 -2.33 -7.82
N GLU A 122 -5.95 -3.40 -7.83
CA GLU A 122 -5.54 -4.73 -7.35
C GLU A 122 -4.31 -5.24 -8.13
N ALA A 123 -4.35 -5.16 -9.45
CA ALA A 123 -3.26 -5.62 -10.30
C ALA A 123 -1.95 -4.85 -10.04
N ILE A 124 -2.03 -3.52 -9.87
CA ILE A 124 -0.88 -2.70 -9.52
C ILE A 124 -0.29 -3.12 -8.16
N ALA A 125 -1.12 -3.41 -7.17
CA ALA A 125 -0.68 -3.90 -5.87
C ALA A 125 0.01 -5.27 -5.96
N LEU A 126 -0.49 -6.16 -6.81
CA LEU A 126 0.02 -7.52 -6.98
C LEU A 126 1.24 -7.64 -7.91
N ARG A 127 1.55 -6.63 -8.72
CA ARG A 127 2.53 -6.70 -9.82
C ARG A 127 3.90 -7.27 -9.47
N HIS A 128 4.34 -7.10 -8.21
CA HIS A 128 5.65 -7.58 -7.74
C HIS A 128 5.57 -8.91 -6.99
N GLN A 129 4.40 -9.25 -6.43
CA GLN A 129 4.20 -10.45 -5.63
C GLN A 129 3.74 -11.62 -6.49
N ASP A 130 2.77 -11.37 -7.36
CA ASP A 130 2.19 -12.32 -8.29
C ASP A 130 1.97 -11.64 -9.65
N PRO A 131 3.03 -11.51 -10.47
CA PRO A 131 2.95 -10.83 -11.75
C PRO A 131 2.01 -11.54 -12.75
N LEU A 132 1.82 -12.85 -12.62
CA LEU A 132 0.90 -13.60 -13.48
C LEU A 132 -0.55 -13.22 -13.18
N ARG A 133 -0.94 -13.26 -11.91
CA ARG A 133 -2.28 -12.85 -11.47
C ARG A 133 -2.55 -11.36 -11.75
N ALA A 134 -1.54 -10.50 -11.53
CA ALA A 134 -1.63 -9.07 -11.87
C ALA A 134 -1.90 -8.86 -13.35
N ARG A 135 -1.18 -9.59 -14.22
CA ARG A 135 -1.38 -9.55 -15.67
C ARG A 135 -2.79 -9.99 -16.07
N GLU A 136 -3.28 -11.10 -15.51
CA GLU A 136 -4.62 -11.61 -15.79
C GLU A 136 -5.72 -10.63 -15.36
N SER A 137 -5.55 -9.99 -14.19
CA SER A 137 -6.47 -8.97 -13.69
C SER A 137 -6.51 -7.74 -14.60
N LEU A 138 -5.33 -7.23 -15.05
CA LEU A 138 -5.25 -6.11 -16.00
C LEU A 138 -5.85 -6.48 -17.37
N ALA A 139 -5.56 -7.65 -17.89
CA ALA A 139 -6.09 -8.09 -19.17
C ALA A 139 -7.63 -8.18 -19.13
N ARG A 140 -8.19 -8.70 -18.04
CA ARG A 140 -9.64 -8.77 -17.82
C ARG A 140 -10.24 -7.37 -17.67
N ALA A 141 -9.59 -6.49 -16.91
CA ALA A 141 -10.02 -5.10 -16.74
C ALA A 141 -10.04 -4.35 -18.09
N LEU A 142 -8.97 -4.44 -18.88
CA LEU A 142 -8.92 -3.83 -20.20
C LEU A 142 -9.92 -4.44 -21.19
N GLY A 143 -10.21 -5.73 -21.06
CA GLY A 143 -11.25 -6.41 -21.85
C GLY A 143 -12.69 -5.98 -21.55
N SER A 144 -12.94 -5.26 -20.45
CA SER A 144 -14.27 -4.71 -20.14
C SER A 144 -14.63 -3.46 -20.95
N TRP A 145 -13.66 -2.90 -21.69
CA TRP A 145 -13.91 -1.72 -22.53
C TRP A 145 -14.67 -2.11 -23.82
N GLU A 146 -15.82 -1.48 -24.04
CA GLU A 146 -16.58 -1.60 -25.28
C GLU A 146 -16.15 -0.49 -26.26
N GLY A 147 -15.14 -0.74 -27.09
CA GLY A 147 -14.62 0.21 -28.07
C GLY A 147 -13.46 1.05 -27.57
N GLN A 148 -13.25 2.21 -28.22
CA GLN A 148 -12.07 3.06 -27.99
C GLN A 148 -12.34 4.18 -26.97
N ARG A 149 -13.59 4.59 -26.78
CA ARG A 149 -13.96 5.81 -26.08
C ARG A 149 -15.02 5.53 -25.01
N ALA A 150 -14.73 5.87 -23.76
CA ALA A 150 -15.73 5.83 -22.69
C ALA A 150 -16.81 6.89 -22.91
N LEU A 151 -18.03 6.65 -22.41
CA LEU A 151 -19.16 7.56 -22.55
C LEU A 151 -19.41 7.98 -24.01
N ASP A 152 -19.22 7.05 -24.95
CA ASP A 152 -19.37 7.36 -26.38
C ASP A 152 -20.80 7.82 -26.69
N GLY A 153 -20.91 8.91 -27.48
CA GLY A 153 -22.19 9.54 -27.80
C GLY A 153 -22.83 10.35 -26.65
N VAL A 154 -22.18 10.49 -25.49
CA VAL A 154 -22.66 11.32 -24.38
C VAL A 154 -22.09 12.74 -24.52
N PRO A 155 -22.91 13.79 -24.64
CA PRO A 155 -22.44 15.18 -24.76
C PRO A 155 -22.13 15.80 -23.40
N GLY A 156 -21.45 16.97 -23.43
CA GLY A 156 -21.25 17.83 -22.29
C GLY A 156 -19.82 17.83 -21.73
N ALA A 157 -19.48 18.95 -21.08
CA ALA A 157 -18.13 19.18 -20.55
C ALA A 157 -17.71 18.15 -19.51
N PHE A 158 -18.64 17.65 -18.70
CA PHE A 158 -18.38 16.57 -17.76
C PHE A 158 -17.92 15.28 -18.48
N ALA A 159 -18.65 14.88 -19.51
CA ALA A 159 -18.33 13.66 -20.25
C ALA A 159 -16.96 13.74 -20.94
N GLU A 160 -16.57 14.92 -21.44
CA GLU A 160 -15.23 15.15 -22.02
C GLU A 160 -14.13 14.98 -20.94
N ARG A 161 -14.25 15.65 -19.80
CA ARG A 161 -13.29 15.51 -18.70
C ARG A 161 -13.14 14.07 -18.23
N VAL A 162 -14.26 13.33 -18.14
CA VAL A 162 -14.24 11.91 -17.76
C VAL A 162 -13.55 11.08 -18.83
N ARG A 163 -13.83 11.33 -20.12
CA ARG A 163 -13.17 10.63 -21.24
C ARG A 163 -11.66 10.82 -21.23
N GLU A 164 -11.18 12.05 -21.07
CA GLU A 164 -9.74 12.36 -20.99
C GLU A 164 -9.08 11.62 -19.84
N ARG A 165 -9.69 11.69 -18.64
CA ARG A 165 -9.19 10.97 -17.46
C ARG A 165 -9.12 9.46 -17.70
N LEU A 166 -10.18 8.88 -18.26
CA LEU A 166 -10.27 7.43 -18.49
C LEU A 166 -9.34 6.97 -19.62
N ALA A 167 -9.15 7.79 -20.67
CA ALA A 167 -8.20 7.51 -21.73
C ALA A 167 -6.76 7.46 -21.19
N ALA A 168 -6.37 8.44 -20.35
CA ALA A 168 -5.07 8.44 -19.68
C ALA A 168 -4.90 7.22 -18.76
N GLY A 169 -5.93 6.89 -17.96
CA GLY A 169 -5.92 5.70 -17.09
C GLY A 169 -5.83 4.39 -17.86
N ARG A 170 -6.55 4.26 -18.98
CA ARG A 170 -6.48 3.10 -19.89
C ARG A 170 -5.10 2.95 -20.49
N PHE A 171 -4.51 4.05 -20.96
CA PHE A 171 -3.15 4.05 -21.50
C PHE A 171 -2.12 3.60 -20.47
N ALA A 172 -2.22 4.10 -19.23
CA ALA A 172 -1.35 3.65 -18.13
C ALA A 172 -1.52 2.15 -17.83
N ALA A 173 -2.76 1.64 -17.83
CA ALA A 173 -3.06 0.22 -17.62
C ALA A 173 -2.50 -0.67 -18.75
N VAL A 174 -2.57 -0.21 -20.02
CA VAL A 174 -1.97 -0.91 -21.17
C VAL A 174 -0.45 -0.97 -21.04
N LYS A 175 0.21 0.14 -20.68
CA LYS A 175 1.67 0.15 -20.41
C LYS A 175 2.03 -0.83 -19.29
N ALA A 176 1.26 -0.85 -18.20
CA ALA A 176 1.49 -1.79 -17.10
C ALA A 176 1.31 -3.25 -17.52
N LEU A 177 0.30 -3.57 -18.33
CA LEU A 177 0.09 -4.92 -18.87
C LEU A 177 1.26 -5.38 -19.72
N LEU A 178 1.72 -4.54 -20.66
CA LEU A 178 2.87 -4.85 -21.52
C LEU A 178 4.15 -4.98 -20.72
N GLY A 179 4.34 -4.15 -19.69
CA GLY A 179 5.44 -4.30 -18.75
C GLY A 179 5.42 -5.66 -18.02
N LEU A 180 4.25 -6.14 -17.60
CA LEU A 180 4.08 -7.47 -17.02
C LEU A 180 4.32 -8.59 -18.04
N ASP A 181 3.87 -8.43 -19.29
CA ASP A 181 4.17 -9.40 -20.36
C ASP A 181 5.69 -9.55 -20.56
N LEU A 182 6.41 -8.44 -20.61
CA LEU A 182 7.87 -8.47 -20.70
C LEU A 182 8.52 -9.11 -19.46
N ALA A 183 8.01 -8.86 -18.28
CA ALA A 183 8.50 -9.44 -17.04
C ALA A 183 8.30 -10.97 -16.97
N LEU A 184 7.21 -11.44 -17.57
CA LEU A 184 6.85 -12.87 -17.67
C LEU A 184 7.52 -13.58 -18.87
N GLY A 185 8.39 -12.89 -19.61
CA GLY A 185 9.10 -13.47 -20.74
C GLY A 185 8.34 -13.46 -22.07
N ARG A 186 7.18 -12.83 -22.15
CA ARG A 186 6.29 -12.77 -23.32
C ARG A 186 6.71 -11.66 -24.30
N HIS A 187 8.02 -11.60 -24.60
CA HIS A 187 8.60 -10.48 -25.33
C HIS A 187 8.10 -10.36 -26.76
N ALA A 188 7.97 -11.50 -27.46
CA ALA A 188 7.51 -11.54 -28.84
C ALA A 188 6.04 -11.10 -28.99
N GLU A 189 5.20 -11.47 -28.03
CA GLU A 189 3.77 -11.10 -28.00
C GLU A 189 3.56 -9.60 -27.76
N ALA A 190 4.49 -8.96 -27.04
CA ALA A 190 4.43 -7.54 -26.72
C ALA A 190 4.92 -6.62 -27.85
N LEU A 191 5.67 -7.14 -28.85
CA LEU A 191 6.31 -6.32 -29.88
C LEU A 191 5.30 -5.52 -30.73
N ASP A 192 4.32 -6.18 -31.32
CA ASP A 192 3.34 -5.50 -32.20
C ASP A 192 2.50 -4.46 -31.45
N PRO A 193 1.93 -4.76 -30.25
CA PRO A 193 1.26 -3.76 -29.45
C PRO A 193 2.15 -2.56 -29.07
N LEU A 194 3.42 -2.81 -28.72
CA LEU A 194 4.38 -1.75 -28.39
C LEU A 194 4.72 -0.89 -29.62
N ALA A 195 4.94 -1.50 -30.77
CA ALA A 195 5.18 -0.76 -32.02
C ALA A 195 3.98 0.16 -32.37
N GLY A 196 2.75 -0.31 -32.19
CA GLY A 196 1.54 0.49 -32.35
C GLY A 196 1.47 1.68 -31.37
N LEU A 197 1.90 1.46 -30.12
CA LEU A 197 1.95 2.53 -29.12
C LEU A 197 3.06 3.57 -29.45
N VAL A 198 4.23 3.13 -29.88
CA VAL A 198 5.33 4.04 -30.35
C VAL A 198 4.84 4.94 -31.48
N ALA A 199 4.09 4.38 -32.44
CA ALA A 199 3.52 5.17 -33.54
C ALA A 199 2.45 6.18 -33.05
N SER A 200 1.65 5.81 -32.05
CA SER A 200 0.57 6.65 -31.54
C SER A 200 1.05 7.68 -30.51
N TYR A 201 2.11 7.39 -29.77
CA TYR A 201 2.70 8.21 -28.71
C TYR A 201 4.21 8.35 -28.88
N PRO A 202 4.66 9.04 -29.94
CA PRO A 202 6.06 9.04 -30.35
C PRO A 202 7.01 9.75 -29.40
N GLN A 203 6.50 10.46 -28.37
CA GLN A 203 7.29 11.16 -27.36
C GLN A 203 7.18 10.51 -25.97
N ASP A 204 6.39 9.42 -25.80
CA ASP A 204 6.28 8.71 -24.51
C ASP A 204 7.50 7.82 -24.29
N GLU A 205 8.45 8.28 -23.50
CA GLU A 205 9.71 7.58 -23.23
C GLU A 205 9.51 6.21 -22.59
N GLU A 206 8.45 6.02 -21.77
CA GLU A 206 8.17 4.72 -21.16
C GLU A 206 7.72 3.69 -22.20
N VAL A 207 6.92 4.09 -23.17
CA VAL A 207 6.55 3.22 -24.32
C VAL A 207 7.80 2.82 -25.10
N HIS A 208 8.66 3.78 -25.41
CA HIS A 208 9.93 3.49 -26.08
C HIS A 208 10.80 2.55 -25.24
N ARG A 209 10.93 2.78 -23.94
CA ARG A 209 11.70 1.94 -23.03
C ARG A 209 11.21 0.48 -23.05
N LEU A 210 9.90 0.26 -23.00
CA LEU A 210 9.32 -1.08 -23.09
C LEU A 210 9.58 -1.71 -24.47
N HIS A 211 9.46 -0.93 -25.54
CA HIS A 211 9.69 -1.42 -26.91
C HIS A 211 11.15 -1.80 -27.15
N LEU A 212 12.11 -0.93 -26.76
CA LEU A 212 13.54 -1.23 -26.86
C LEU A 212 13.91 -2.52 -26.13
N LEU A 213 13.33 -2.69 -24.94
CA LEU A 213 13.56 -3.88 -24.15
C LEU A 213 12.97 -5.14 -24.80
N ALA A 214 11.76 -5.06 -25.36
CA ALA A 214 11.14 -6.16 -26.09
C ALA A 214 12.00 -6.58 -27.29
N LEU A 215 12.46 -5.60 -28.09
CA LEU A 215 13.35 -5.82 -29.23
C LEU A 215 14.66 -6.48 -28.80
N ALA A 216 15.34 -5.94 -27.80
CA ALA A 216 16.60 -6.48 -27.29
C ALA A 216 16.47 -7.92 -26.82
N ARG A 217 15.40 -8.24 -26.11
CA ARG A 217 15.12 -9.59 -25.64
C ARG A 217 14.70 -10.58 -26.72
N CYS A 218 14.19 -10.09 -27.85
CA CYS A 218 13.96 -10.89 -29.06
C CYS A 218 15.21 -10.99 -29.96
N GLY A 219 16.38 -10.50 -29.51
CA GLY A 219 17.64 -10.51 -30.29
C GLY A 219 17.70 -9.44 -31.38
N ARG A 220 16.73 -8.53 -31.46
CA ARG A 220 16.66 -7.45 -32.48
C ARG A 220 17.40 -6.19 -31.99
N THR A 221 18.65 -6.37 -31.53
CA THR A 221 19.47 -5.33 -30.91
C THR A 221 19.68 -4.10 -31.79
N ALA A 222 19.94 -4.32 -33.11
CA ALA A 222 20.13 -3.22 -34.05
C ALA A 222 18.88 -2.33 -34.18
N GLU A 223 17.69 -2.92 -34.21
CA GLU A 223 16.43 -2.19 -34.28
C GLU A 223 16.13 -1.44 -32.97
N ALA A 224 16.45 -2.04 -31.81
CA ALA A 224 16.34 -1.36 -30.53
C ALA A 224 17.20 -0.10 -30.51
N LEU A 225 18.49 -0.17 -30.90
CA LEU A 225 19.37 0.98 -30.91
C LEU A 225 18.96 2.04 -31.94
N ALA A 226 18.47 1.63 -33.11
CA ALA A 226 17.91 2.55 -34.09
C ALA A 226 16.68 3.29 -33.57
N GLY A 227 15.80 2.58 -32.85
CA GLY A 227 14.63 3.17 -32.19
C GLY A 227 15.00 4.18 -31.10
N TYR A 228 16.06 3.92 -30.34
CA TYR A 228 16.59 4.86 -29.36
C TYR A 228 17.12 6.14 -30.01
N GLU A 229 17.95 6.02 -31.07
CA GLU A 229 18.49 7.19 -31.76
C GLU A 229 17.40 8.03 -32.41
N ALA A 230 16.38 7.40 -33.01
CA ALA A 230 15.23 8.10 -33.59
C ALA A 230 14.42 8.89 -32.53
N LEU A 231 14.26 8.33 -31.32
CA LEU A 231 13.62 9.03 -30.21
C LEU A 231 14.48 10.22 -29.74
N ARG A 232 15.79 10.01 -29.58
CA ARG A 232 16.73 11.06 -29.15
C ARG A 232 16.70 12.25 -30.09
N GLU A 233 16.80 11.98 -31.41
CA GLU A 233 16.73 13.04 -32.43
C GLU A 233 15.41 13.80 -32.41
N ARG A 234 14.30 13.10 -32.13
CA ARG A 234 12.97 13.73 -32.00
C ARG A 234 12.85 14.61 -30.76
N LEU A 235 13.29 14.12 -29.60
CA LEU A 235 13.26 14.87 -28.34
C LEU A 235 14.12 16.14 -28.43
N ASP A 236 15.32 16.04 -29.00
CA ASP A 236 16.21 17.18 -29.23
C ASP A 236 15.60 18.16 -30.22
N GLY A 237 15.16 17.69 -31.40
CA GLY A 237 14.65 18.54 -32.48
C GLY A 237 13.29 19.19 -32.19
N GLU A 238 12.36 18.49 -31.52
CA GLU A 238 11.00 19.01 -31.27
C GLU A 238 10.86 19.71 -29.91
N LEU A 239 11.60 19.27 -28.88
CA LEU A 239 11.43 19.73 -27.50
C LEU A 239 12.70 20.35 -26.89
N GLY A 240 13.88 20.16 -27.50
CA GLY A 240 15.16 20.57 -26.93
C GLY A 240 15.52 19.80 -25.66
N LEU A 241 15.06 18.55 -25.53
CA LEU A 241 15.24 17.71 -24.35
C LEU A 241 16.15 16.51 -24.67
N GLU A 242 16.96 16.11 -23.68
CA GLU A 242 17.65 14.83 -23.70
C GLU A 242 16.74 13.72 -23.18
N PRO A 243 16.91 12.45 -23.65
CA PRO A 243 16.18 11.30 -23.10
C PRO A 243 16.41 11.10 -21.61
N ALA A 244 15.40 10.60 -20.91
CA ALA A 244 15.48 10.31 -19.49
C ALA A 244 16.65 9.36 -19.16
N PRO A 245 17.37 9.54 -18.03
CA PRO A 245 18.56 8.76 -17.67
C PRO A 245 18.33 7.24 -17.70
N ALA A 246 17.13 6.77 -17.32
CA ALA A 246 16.79 5.36 -17.35
C ALA A 246 16.77 4.77 -18.77
N LEU A 247 16.39 5.57 -19.77
CA LEU A 247 16.36 5.15 -21.16
C LEU A 247 17.76 5.15 -21.77
N VAL A 248 18.60 6.14 -21.41
CA VAL A 248 20.02 6.20 -21.76
C VAL A 248 20.75 4.98 -21.21
N GLU A 249 20.56 4.67 -19.93
CA GLU A 249 21.17 3.48 -19.28
C GLU A 249 20.75 2.18 -19.99
N LEU A 250 19.48 2.05 -20.35
CA LEU A 250 18.98 0.90 -21.10
C LEU A 250 19.66 0.75 -22.45
N ALA A 251 19.79 1.84 -23.23
CA ALA A 251 20.46 1.82 -24.52
C ALA A 251 21.93 1.42 -24.38
N GLU A 252 22.62 1.91 -23.35
CA GLU A 252 24.00 1.53 -23.04
C GLU A 252 24.15 0.05 -22.67
N GLN A 253 23.22 -0.50 -21.86
CA GLN A 253 23.19 -1.93 -21.53
C GLN A 253 22.99 -2.78 -22.79
N ILE A 254 22.05 -2.39 -23.66
CA ILE A 254 21.81 -3.07 -24.94
C ILE A 254 23.05 -3.01 -25.82
N ARG A 255 23.75 -1.87 -25.89
CA ARG A 255 24.98 -1.68 -26.69
C ARG A 255 26.14 -2.57 -26.21
N ARG A 256 26.22 -2.80 -24.88
CA ARG A 256 27.20 -3.72 -24.27
C ARG A 256 26.82 -5.21 -24.39
N GLY A 257 25.66 -5.53 -24.96
CA GLY A 257 25.16 -6.91 -25.04
C GLY A 257 24.70 -7.46 -23.70
N GLU A 258 24.46 -6.62 -22.71
CA GLU A 258 23.88 -7.01 -21.45
C GLU A 258 22.38 -7.31 -21.63
N THR A 259 21.84 -8.34 -20.95
CA THR A 259 20.40 -8.62 -20.98
C THR A 259 19.70 -7.73 -19.97
N PRO A 260 19.00 -6.66 -20.40
CA PRO A 260 18.36 -5.75 -19.46
C PRO A 260 17.24 -6.47 -18.69
N VAL A 261 17.15 -6.26 -17.38
CA VAL A 261 16.10 -6.84 -16.53
C VAL A 261 15.03 -5.80 -16.25
N LEU A 262 13.82 -6.01 -16.72
CA LEU A 262 12.69 -5.07 -16.61
C LEU A 262 12.18 -4.91 -15.19
N LEU A 263 12.11 -6.02 -14.49
CA LEU A 263 11.89 -6.06 -13.07
C LEU A 263 13.24 -6.41 -12.44
N ARG A 264 14.03 -5.40 -12.14
CA ARG A 264 14.86 -5.53 -10.96
C ARG A 264 13.86 -5.89 -9.87
N ARG A 265 13.87 -7.14 -9.40
CA ARG A 265 13.19 -7.46 -8.14
C ARG A 265 13.71 -6.40 -7.19
N LEU A 266 12.85 -5.44 -6.87
CA LEU A 266 13.22 -4.46 -5.86
C LEU A 266 13.61 -5.28 -4.65
N PRO A 267 14.80 -5.07 -4.09
CA PRO A 267 15.24 -5.88 -2.97
C PRO A 267 14.15 -5.87 -1.92
N ARG A 268 13.79 -7.06 -1.45
CA ARG A 268 12.91 -7.21 -0.28
C ARG A 268 13.84 -7.29 0.93
N PRO A 269 14.01 -6.22 1.67
CA PRO A 269 14.82 -6.29 2.86
C PRO A 269 14.18 -7.27 3.86
N CYS A 270 14.97 -8.22 4.38
CA CYS A 270 14.58 -9.17 5.42
C CYS A 270 15.57 -8.98 6.57
N GLN A 271 15.45 -7.86 7.28
CA GLN A 271 16.45 -7.43 8.27
C GLN A 271 16.03 -7.68 9.71
N LEU A 272 14.86 -8.28 9.97
CA LEU A 272 14.43 -8.54 11.33
C LEU A 272 15.46 -9.42 12.06
N PRO A 273 15.80 -9.10 13.33
CA PRO A 273 16.54 -10.01 14.19
C PRO A 273 15.78 -11.33 14.37
N PRO A 274 16.45 -12.41 14.80
CA PRO A 274 15.79 -13.68 15.12
C PRO A 274 14.66 -13.47 16.15
N ASP A 275 13.54 -14.16 15.93
CA ASP A 275 12.42 -14.13 16.88
C ASP A 275 12.78 -14.82 18.21
N ILE A 276 12.10 -14.42 19.27
CA ILE A 276 12.29 -14.95 20.61
C ILE A 276 11.23 -16.03 20.86
N PRO A 277 11.62 -17.31 20.90
CA PRO A 277 10.65 -18.41 20.97
C PRO A 277 9.95 -18.55 22.32
N ASP A 278 10.47 -17.89 23.36
CA ASP A 278 10.01 -18.02 24.74
C ASP A 278 9.45 -16.70 25.33
N LEU A 279 8.79 -15.91 24.50
CA LEU A 279 8.07 -14.72 24.98
C LEU A 279 6.90 -15.15 25.88
N VAL A 280 6.93 -14.72 27.14
CA VAL A 280 5.94 -15.08 28.17
C VAL A 280 5.18 -13.82 28.60
N GLY A 281 3.88 -13.98 28.94
CA GLY A 281 3.07 -12.96 29.58
C GLY A 281 2.71 -11.73 28.71
N ARG A 282 2.91 -11.79 27.39
CA ARG A 282 2.72 -10.65 26.48
C ARG A 282 1.61 -10.84 25.43
N ALA A 283 0.81 -11.89 25.57
CA ALA A 283 -0.21 -12.23 24.57
C ALA A 283 -1.24 -11.12 24.31
N ALA A 284 -1.58 -10.34 25.33
CA ALA A 284 -2.50 -9.19 25.18
C ALA A 284 -1.86 -8.07 24.35
N GLN A 285 -0.61 -7.69 24.70
CA GLN A 285 0.15 -6.65 23.98
C GLN A 285 0.42 -7.06 22.53
N VAL A 286 0.75 -8.33 22.27
CA VAL A 286 0.93 -8.85 20.90
C VAL A 286 -0.34 -8.66 20.08
N ARG A 287 -1.50 -9.11 20.57
CA ARG A 287 -2.78 -8.95 19.86
C ARG A 287 -3.17 -7.50 19.62
N GLU A 288 -2.89 -6.62 20.56
CA GLU A 288 -3.17 -5.18 20.41
C GLU A 288 -2.24 -4.55 19.37
N ALA A 289 -0.95 -4.88 19.40
CA ALA A 289 0.03 -4.46 18.43
C ALA A 289 -0.29 -4.95 17.01
N GLU A 290 -0.64 -6.22 16.84
CA GLU A 290 -1.06 -6.79 15.56
C GLU A 290 -2.28 -6.06 14.98
N ARG A 291 -3.29 -5.79 15.83
CA ARG A 291 -4.48 -5.05 15.41
C ARG A 291 -4.13 -3.64 14.96
N ALA A 292 -3.29 -2.93 15.71
CA ALA A 292 -2.85 -1.59 15.37
C ALA A 292 -2.09 -1.55 14.04
N LEU A 293 -1.15 -2.47 13.82
CA LEU A 293 -0.34 -2.51 12.61
C LEU A 293 -1.10 -2.96 11.35
N ARG A 294 -2.20 -3.71 11.53
CA ARG A 294 -3.09 -4.15 10.43
C ARG A 294 -4.23 -3.19 10.13
N ALA A 295 -4.38 -2.09 10.88
CA ALA A 295 -5.51 -1.17 10.76
C ALA A 295 -5.54 -0.34 9.45
N GLY A 296 -4.48 -0.41 8.63
CA GLY A 296 -4.34 0.37 7.39
C GLY A 296 -3.76 1.77 7.61
N GLY A 297 -3.53 2.51 6.52
CA GLY A 297 -2.83 3.79 6.60
C GLY A 297 -1.32 3.62 6.77
N THR A 298 -0.73 4.38 7.69
CA THR A 298 0.71 4.33 8.03
C THR A 298 0.86 4.26 9.55
N PRO A 299 0.42 3.17 10.20
CA PRO A 299 0.41 3.08 11.66
C PRO A 299 1.83 3.10 12.24
N VAL A 300 1.98 3.85 13.33
CA VAL A 300 3.20 3.88 14.15
C VAL A 300 2.85 3.29 15.52
N LEU A 301 3.58 2.25 15.92
CA LEU A 301 3.46 1.60 17.23
C LEU A 301 4.69 1.91 18.07
N GLY A 302 4.50 2.59 19.19
CA GLY A 302 5.54 2.84 20.19
C GLY A 302 5.46 1.84 21.36
N LEU A 303 6.57 1.20 21.67
CA LEU A 303 6.72 0.32 22.83
C LEU A 303 7.67 0.97 23.82
N SER A 304 7.18 1.29 25.01
CA SER A 304 7.97 1.98 26.04
C SER A 304 7.88 1.27 27.39
N GLY A 305 8.94 1.35 28.20
CA GLY A 305 8.95 0.76 29.51
C GLY A 305 10.34 0.82 30.14
N PRO A 306 10.48 0.38 31.41
CA PRO A 306 11.76 0.33 32.10
C PRO A 306 12.81 -0.51 31.36
N ALA A 307 14.08 -0.18 31.50
CA ALA A 307 15.15 -0.96 30.92
C ALA A 307 15.06 -2.43 31.40
N GLY A 308 15.17 -3.36 30.46
CA GLY A 308 15.08 -4.79 30.75
C GLY A 308 13.66 -5.37 30.84
N CYS A 309 12.59 -4.57 30.61
CA CYS A 309 11.21 -5.04 30.60
C CYS A 309 10.83 -5.87 29.37
N GLY A 310 11.70 -5.92 28.35
CA GLY A 310 11.50 -6.70 27.13
C GLY A 310 10.77 -5.97 26.00
N ALA A 311 10.81 -4.62 25.95
CA ALA A 311 10.21 -3.85 24.87
C ALA A 311 10.79 -4.20 23.49
N SER A 312 12.12 -4.30 23.37
CA SER A 312 12.80 -4.74 22.13
C SER A 312 12.41 -6.16 21.74
N ALA A 313 12.34 -7.07 22.72
CA ALA A 313 11.92 -8.47 22.52
C ALA A 313 10.47 -8.54 21.96
N LEU A 314 9.56 -7.79 22.57
CA LEU A 314 8.17 -7.68 22.12
C LEU A 314 8.09 -7.09 20.71
N ALA A 315 8.88 -6.05 20.42
CA ALA A 315 8.92 -5.40 19.11
C ALA A 315 9.32 -6.37 18.00
N VAL A 316 10.38 -7.16 18.22
CA VAL A 316 10.84 -8.18 17.27
C VAL A 316 9.75 -9.25 17.07
N HIS A 317 9.18 -9.78 18.16
CA HIS A 317 8.13 -10.78 18.08
C HIS A 317 6.89 -10.29 17.32
N VAL A 318 6.42 -9.09 17.61
CA VAL A 318 5.30 -8.45 16.89
C VAL A 318 5.64 -8.27 15.40
N ALA A 319 6.87 -7.82 15.08
CA ALA A 319 7.30 -7.66 13.70
C ALA A 319 7.26 -8.97 12.92
N HIS A 320 7.67 -10.10 13.53
CA HIS A 320 7.53 -11.42 12.94
C HIS A 320 6.08 -11.86 12.78
N ALA A 321 5.22 -11.58 13.77
CA ALA A 321 3.81 -11.97 13.74
C ALA A 321 2.99 -11.24 12.64
N VAL A 322 3.44 -10.06 12.21
CA VAL A 322 2.75 -9.28 11.16
C VAL A 322 3.49 -9.25 9.82
N GLN A 323 4.57 -10.00 9.65
CA GLN A 323 5.40 -9.94 8.43
C GLN A 323 4.64 -10.26 7.14
N ASP A 324 3.59 -11.08 7.21
CA ASP A 324 2.70 -11.40 6.09
C ASP A 324 1.91 -10.17 5.59
N ALA A 325 1.65 -9.21 6.46
CA ALA A 325 1.00 -7.95 6.10
C ALA A 325 1.94 -6.99 5.35
N PHE A 326 3.26 -7.22 5.38
CA PHE A 326 4.29 -6.37 4.76
C PHE A 326 5.17 -7.15 3.79
N PRO A 327 4.61 -7.58 2.67
CA PRO A 327 5.26 -8.50 1.73
C PRO A 327 6.45 -7.90 0.98
N ASP A 328 6.60 -6.56 0.97
CA ASP A 328 7.70 -5.88 0.26
C ASP A 328 8.95 -5.74 1.12
N GLY A 329 8.92 -6.24 2.35
CA GLY A 329 10.09 -6.42 3.19
C GLY A 329 10.00 -5.81 4.58
N GLN A 330 11.05 -6.05 5.38
CA GLN A 330 11.21 -5.56 6.73
C GLN A 330 12.58 -4.90 6.89
N LEU A 331 12.58 -3.66 7.34
CA LEU A 331 13.77 -2.89 7.67
C LEU A 331 13.98 -2.89 9.18
N TYR A 332 15.23 -2.99 9.63
CA TYR A 332 15.60 -2.95 11.04
C TYR A 332 16.76 -1.99 11.31
N ALA A 333 16.63 -1.23 12.38
CA ALA A 333 17.74 -0.47 12.94
C ALA A 333 17.78 -0.63 14.46
N GLY A 334 18.91 -1.09 14.98
CA GLY A 334 19.24 -1.20 16.41
C GLY A 334 20.16 -0.05 16.84
N GLY A 335 19.60 1.17 16.98
CA GLY A 335 20.36 2.36 17.26
C GLY A 335 20.98 3.04 16.03
N GLY A 336 21.80 4.06 16.27
CA GLY A 336 22.49 4.83 15.22
C GLY A 336 21.83 6.17 14.90
N GLY A 337 22.61 7.09 14.30
CA GLY A 337 22.11 8.38 13.84
C GLY A 337 21.23 8.26 12.60
N PRO A 338 20.21 9.14 12.42
CA PRO A 338 19.20 9.01 11.39
C PRO A 338 19.77 8.98 9.97
N GLY A 339 20.82 9.73 9.66
CA GLY A 339 21.46 9.73 8.34
C GLY A 339 22.09 8.38 7.98
N ALA A 340 22.80 7.74 8.92
CA ALA A 340 23.42 6.44 8.71
C ALA A 340 22.36 5.33 8.53
N VAL A 341 21.28 5.39 9.31
CA VAL A 341 20.15 4.44 9.20
C VAL A 341 19.44 4.62 7.87
N LEU A 342 19.12 5.84 7.43
CA LEU A 342 18.50 6.11 6.13
C LEU A 342 19.36 5.62 4.97
N ALA A 343 20.67 5.87 5.00
CA ALA A 343 21.58 5.35 3.97
C ALA A 343 21.60 3.81 3.94
N GLY A 344 21.51 3.15 5.11
CA GLY A 344 21.36 1.70 5.25
C GLY A 344 20.05 1.20 4.66
N PHE A 345 18.94 1.84 4.97
CA PHE A 345 17.61 1.51 4.47
C PHE A 345 17.52 1.69 2.95
N LEU A 346 18.01 2.80 2.42
CA LEU A 346 18.06 3.06 0.98
C LEU A 346 18.82 1.97 0.23
N ARG A 347 20.01 1.58 0.74
CA ARG A 347 20.78 0.47 0.16
C ARG A 347 20.01 -0.86 0.19
N ALA A 348 19.34 -1.14 1.31
CA ALA A 348 18.50 -2.35 1.45
C ALA A 348 17.29 -2.34 0.51
N LEU A 349 16.75 -1.15 0.20
CA LEU A 349 15.67 -0.95 -0.76
C LEU A 349 16.15 -0.90 -2.22
N GLY A 350 17.47 -0.99 -2.47
CA GLY A 350 18.08 -1.02 -3.79
C GLY A 350 18.45 0.36 -4.36
N ASP A 351 18.38 1.39 -3.56
CA ASP A 351 18.87 2.73 -3.92
C ASP A 351 20.41 2.81 -3.71
N ARG A 352 21.13 3.35 -4.71
CA ARG A 352 22.57 3.61 -4.63
C ARG A 352 22.85 4.99 -4.07
N ALA A 353 22.19 5.36 -2.97
CA ALA A 353 22.41 6.66 -2.34
C ALA A 353 23.88 6.85 -1.98
N ASP A 354 24.44 7.99 -2.35
CA ASP A 354 25.73 8.43 -1.84
C ASP A 354 25.58 8.74 -0.34
N SER A 355 26.47 8.19 0.46
CA SER A 355 26.49 8.42 1.91
C SER A 355 26.86 9.86 2.32
N SER A 356 27.23 10.70 1.36
CA SER A 356 27.52 12.12 1.53
C SER A 356 26.28 13.03 1.44
N ALA A 357 25.12 12.50 1.03
CA ALA A 357 23.87 13.27 0.92
C ALA A 357 23.38 13.78 2.27
N GLY A 358 22.81 14.97 2.30
CA GLY A 358 22.22 15.57 3.50
C GLY A 358 21.01 14.77 4.03
N LEU A 359 20.69 14.95 5.32
CA LEU A 359 19.59 14.20 5.98
C LEU A 359 18.25 14.38 5.26
N ASP A 360 17.91 15.60 4.85
CA ASP A 360 16.66 15.92 4.17
C ASP A 360 16.56 15.23 2.80
N GLU A 361 17.67 15.17 2.07
CA GLU A 361 17.75 14.47 0.79
C GLU A 361 17.56 12.95 0.97
N LEU A 362 18.27 12.36 1.94
CA LEU A 362 18.13 10.94 2.26
C LEU A 362 16.70 10.61 2.70
N ALA A 363 16.06 11.47 3.50
CA ALA A 363 14.67 11.30 3.92
C ALA A 363 13.68 11.42 2.74
N ALA A 364 13.92 12.35 1.80
CA ALA A 364 13.11 12.48 0.59
C ALA A 364 13.23 11.24 -0.32
N ARG A 365 14.44 10.74 -0.54
CA ARG A 365 14.71 9.51 -1.32
C ARG A 365 14.11 8.28 -0.65
N TYR A 366 14.18 8.19 0.69
CA TYR A 366 13.57 7.10 1.45
C TYR A 366 12.04 7.07 1.29
N ARG A 367 11.37 8.24 1.41
CA ARG A 367 9.93 8.34 1.16
C ARG A 367 9.57 7.91 -0.27
N ALA A 368 10.35 8.33 -1.26
CA ALA A 368 10.15 7.93 -2.65
C ALA A 368 10.36 6.41 -2.85
N ALA A 369 11.37 5.82 -2.19
CA ALA A 369 11.64 4.39 -2.25
C ALA A 369 10.55 3.53 -1.60
N LEU A 370 9.81 4.06 -0.63
CA LEU A 370 8.68 3.39 0.02
C LEU A 370 7.35 3.57 -0.71
N ALA A 371 7.26 4.53 -1.64
CA ALA A 371 6.01 4.82 -2.33
C ALA A 371 5.46 3.58 -3.06
N GLY A 372 4.21 3.22 -2.78
CA GLY A 372 3.53 2.06 -3.35
C GLY A 372 4.03 0.70 -2.86
N ARG A 373 4.84 0.64 -1.80
CA ARG A 373 5.28 -0.60 -1.13
C ARG A 373 4.56 -0.81 0.20
N ARG A 374 4.61 -2.04 0.68
CA ARG A 374 4.15 -2.46 2.00
C ARG A 374 5.35 -2.97 2.79
N VAL A 375 6.02 -2.06 3.48
CA VAL A 375 7.25 -2.32 4.24
C VAL A 375 7.02 -2.06 5.72
N LEU A 376 7.49 -2.97 6.58
CA LEU A 376 7.54 -2.77 8.03
C LEU A 376 8.91 -2.21 8.42
N VAL A 377 8.92 -1.18 9.24
CA VAL A 377 10.13 -0.57 9.78
C VAL A 377 10.19 -0.83 11.28
N LEU A 378 11.21 -1.53 11.75
CA LEU A 378 11.47 -1.77 13.17
C LEU A 378 12.67 -0.92 13.63
N LEU A 379 12.41 0.00 14.54
CA LEU A 379 13.41 0.87 15.16
C LEU A 379 13.58 0.51 16.64
N ASP A 380 14.76 0.08 17.04
CA ASP A 380 15.05 -0.33 18.40
C ASP A 380 16.16 0.56 19.01
N GLY A 381 15.86 1.30 20.06
CA GLY A 381 16.80 2.19 20.72
C GLY A 381 17.29 3.36 19.85
N VAL A 382 16.50 3.80 18.88
CA VAL A 382 16.81 4.95 18.03
C VAL A 382 16.32 6.24 18.71
N ALA A 383 17.22 7.19 18.97
CA ALA A 383 16.90 8.41 19.68
C ALA A 383 15.98 9.37 18.89
N GLU A 384 16.19 9.47 17.58
CA GLU A 384 15.44 10.36 16.67
C GLU A 384 14.72 9.56 15.59
N PRO A 385 13.57 8.93 15.90
CA PRO A 385 12.86 8.09 14.94
C PRO A 385 12.15 8.89 13.83
N GLY A 386 11.83 10.18 14.05
CA GLY A 386 11.02 11.00 13.15
C GLY A 386 11.36 10.89 11.66
N PRO A 387 12.62 11.15 11.23
CA PRO A 387 13.04 11.06 9.83
C PRO A 387 12.96 9.65 9.24
N LEU A 388 12.90 8.61 10.10
CA LEU A 388 12.90 7.19 9.71
C LEU A 388 11.50 6.61 9.61
N LEU A 389 10.48 7.33 10.09
CA LEU A 389 9.11 6.86 10.03
C LEU A 389 8.61 6.86 8.57
N PRO A 390 7.96 5.78 8.12
CA PRO A 390 7.38 5.72 6.79
C PRO A 390 6.21 6.68 6.68
N ALA A 391 6.10 7.38 5.54
CA ALA A 391 4.96 8.24 5.22
C ALA A 391 4.08 7.65 4.09
N ALA A 392 4.46 6.49 3.54
CA ALA A 392 3.75 5.86 2.44
C ALA A 392 2.60 4.97 2.94
N PRO A 393 1.38 5.11 2.41
CA PRO A 393 0.25 4.25 2.77
C PRO A 393 0.57 2.76 2.55
N GLY A 394 0.23 1.93 3.53
CA GLY A 394 0.53 0.50 3.52
C GLY A 394 1.86 0.11 4.18
N CYS A 395 2.72 1.08 4.52
CA CYS A 395 3.87 0.88 5.40
C CYS A 395 3.48 1.07 6.86
N ALA A 396 4.27 0.50 7.78
CA ALA A 396 4.10 0.68 9.23
C ALA A 396 5.45 0.80 9.94
N ALA A 397 5.45 1.36 11.14
CA ALA A 397 6.62 1.39 11.99
C ALA A 397 6.34 0.83 13.39
N VAL A 398 7.31 0.09 13.93
CA VAL A 398 7.39 -0.30 15.34
C VAL A 398 8.62 0.37 15.93
N VAL A 399 8.46 1.10 17.01
CA VAL A 399 9.55 1.84 17.68
C VAL A 399 9.63 1.36 19.11
N ALA A 400 10.73 0.72 19.47
CA ALA A 400 11.02 0.26 20.83
C ALA A 400 11.99 1.21 21.52
N GLY A 401 11.70 1.55 22.79
CA GLY A 401 12.58 2.37 23.60
C GLY A 401 12.59 3.87 23.25
N ALA A 402 11.65 4.34 22.44
CA ALA A 402 11.53 5.76 22.16
C ALA A 402 10.98 6.54 23.36
N GLU A 403 11.44 7.76 23.53
CA GLU A 403 10.83 8.70 24.45
C GLU A 403 9.39 9.04 24.00
N PRO A 404 8.45 9.22 24.94
CA PRO A 404 7.04 9.47 24.58
C PRO A 404 6.81 10.66 23.64
N GLY A 405 7.65 11.69 23.71
CA GLY A 405 7.58 12.88 22.86
C GLY A 405 8.21 12.74 21.46
N ALA A 406 8.92 11.65 21.19
CA ALA A 406 9.61 11.44 19.91
C ALA A 406 8.71 10.81 18.83
N LEU A 407 7.49 10.41 19.17
CA LEU A 407 6.53 9.76 18.27
C LEU A 407 5.39 10.72 17.89
N PRO A 408 4.77 10.54 16.70
CA PRO A 408 3.59 11.29 16.29
C PRO A 408 2.45 11.20 17.31
N GLU A 409 1.55 12.20 17.32
CA GLU A 409 0.43 12.24 18.28
C GLU A 409 -0.56 11.07 18.08
N ASP A 410 -0.76 10.64 16.85
CA ASP A 410 -1.61 9.54 16.45
C ASP A 410 -0.97 8.14 16.61
N ALA A 411 0.29 8.07 17.07
CA ALA A 411 0.95 6.80 17.32
C ALA A 411 0.26 6.01 18.44
N VAL A 412 0.05 4.72 18.19
CA VAL A 412 -0.41 3.78 19.23
C VAL A 412 0.73 3.54 20.21
N ARG A 413 0.48 3.74 21.51
CA ARG A 413 1.50 3.59 22.56
C ARG A 413 1.14 2.46 23.49
N LEU A 414 2.01 1.46 23.58
CA LEU A 414 1.88 0.34 24.50
C LEU A 414 2.95 0.37 25.57
N ALA A 415 2.53 0.41 26.81
CA ALA A 415 3.43 0.31 27.95
C ALA A 415 3.83 -1.16 28.19
N VAL A 416 5.14 -1.39 28.32
CA VAL A 416 5.72 -2.71 28.60
C VAL A 416 6.32 -2.67 30.01
N GLY A 417 5.56 -3.18 30.98
CA GLY A 417 5.99 -3.26 32.38
C GLY A 417 6.81 -4.53 32.71
N PRO A 418 7.22 -4.71 33.97
CA PRO A 418 7.69 -6.00 34.47
C PRO A 418 6.68 -7.12 34.23
N LEU A 419 7.12 -8.37 34.32
CA LEU A 419 6.23 -9.52 34.22
C LEU A 419 5.35 -9.64 35.47
N GLU A 420 4.14 -10.17 35.28
CA GLU A 420 3.32 -10.59 36.41
C GLU A 420 3.99 -11.78 37.12
N PRO A 421 3.74 -12.00 38.43
CA PRO A 421 4.37 -13.08 39.18
C PRO A 421 4.22 -14.45 38.55
N HIS A 422 3.06 -14.75 37.97
CA HIS A 422 2.78 -16.01 37.26
C HIS A 422 3.69 -16.13 36.00
N ASP A 423 3.81 -15.06 35.23
CA ASP A 423 4.61 -15.05 33.99
C ASP A 423 6.11 -15.16 34.29
N ALA A 424 6.56 -14.51 35.38
CA ALA A 424 7.95 -14.63 35.86
C ALA A 424 8.27 -16.07 36.27
N TYR A 425 7.32 -16.75 36.96
CA TYR A 425 7.42 -18.16 37.26
C TYR A 425 7.50 -19.04 36.01
N GLU A 426 6.64 -18.77 35.03
CA GLU A 426 6.64 -19.52 33.77
C GLU A 426 7.95 -19.34 32.98
N LEU A 427 8.50 -18.12 32.92
CA LEU A 427 9.80 -17.85 32.28
C LEU A 427 10.92 -18.68 32.95
N LEU A 428 10.97 -18.64 34.28
CA LEU A 428 11.94 -19.46 35.05
C LEU A 428 11.77 -20.96 34.79
N ALA A 429 10.53 -21.43 34.75
CA ALA A 429 10.23 -22.85 34.51
C ALA A 429 10.64 -23.34 33.12
N ARG A 430 10.50 -22.46 32.11
CA ARG A 430 10.92 -22.77 30.72
C ARG A 430 12.44 -22.90 30.58
N ILE A 431 13.21 -22.08 31.30
CA ILE A 431 14.67 -22.10 31.20
C ILE A 431 15.34 -23.13 32.13
N VAL A 432 14.87 -23.21 33.37
CA VAL A 432 15.45 -24.07 34.41
C VAL A 432 14.90 -25.47 34.39
N GLY A 433 13.68 -25.61 33.86
CA GLY A 433 12.92 -26.86 33.90
C GLY A 433 11.83 -26.84 34.97
N ALA A 434 10.60 -27.21 34.56
CA ALA A 434 9.38 -27.10 35.39
C ALA A 434 9.46 -27.91 36.69
N GLU A 435 10.13 -29.08 36.70
CA GLU A 435 10.26 -29.94 37.88
C GLU A 435 11.11 -29.27 38.97
N ARG A 436 12.20 -28.63 38.59
CA ARG A 436 13.12 -27.94 39.52
C ARG A 436 12.48 -26.71 40.16
N VAL A 437 11.70 -25.97 39.37
CA VAL A 437 10.97 -24.80 39.82
C VAL A 437 9.81 -25.17 40.75
N ARG A 438 9.08 -26.25 40.46
CA ARG A 438 7.96 -26.72 41.30
C ARG A 438 8.38 -27.25 42.69
N ARG A 439 9.65 -27.68 42.87
CA ARG A 439 10.15 -28.15 44.17
C ARG A 439 10.35 -27.05 45.19
N GLU A 440 10.61 -25.80 44.72
CA GLU A 440 10.99 -24.69 45.58
C GLU A 440 10.20 -23.42 45.22
N PRO A 441 8.84 -23.43 45.29
CA PRO A 441 8.01 -22.33 44.78
C PRO A 441 8.24 -20.99 45.51
N GLU A 442 8.54 -21.06 46.81
CA GLU A 442 8.83 -19.84 47.61
C GLU A 442 10.16 -19.19 47.19
N ALA A 443 11.20 -20.00 47.00
CA ALA A 443 12.49 -19.53 46.54
C ALA A 443 12.39 -18.95 45.08
N VAL A 444 11.54 -19.52 44.23
CA VAL A 444 11.27 -19.01 42.88
C VAL A 444 10.62 -17.62 42.97
N ALA A 445 9.62 -17.43 43.83
CA ALA A 445 8.98 -16.16 44.06
C ALA A 445 9.98 -15.10 44.57
N GLU A 446 10.89 -15.48 45.44
CA GLU A 446 11.95 -14.62 45.95
C GLU A 446 12.98 -14.23 44.87
N VAL A 447 13.41 -15.19 44.02
CA VAL A 447 14.21 -14.88 42.82
C VAL A 447 13.49 -13.84 41.92
N ALA A 448 12.19 -14.05 41.68
CA ALA A 448 11.41 -13.13 40.85
C ALA A 448 11.35 -11.72 41.47
N ALA A 449 11.14 -11.62 42.76
CA ALA A 449 11.13 -10.35 43.50
C ALA A 449 12.50 -9.65 43.48
N LEU A 450 13.60 -10.39 43.74
CA LEU A 450 14.96 -9.88 43.67
C LEU A 450 15.36 -9.38 42.28
N CYS A 451 14.81 -10.00 41.24
CA CYS A 451 14.97 -9.57 39.85
C CYS A 451 13.99 -8.44 39.44
N GLY A 452 13.13 -7.96 40.35
CA GLY A 452 12.13 -6.93 40.07
C GLY A 452 11.14 -7.34 38.97
N HIS A 453 10.93 -8.63 38.77
CA HIS A 453 10.11 -9.22 37.69
C HIS A 453 10.56 -8.80 36.28
N LEU A 454 11.79 -8.31 36.11
CA LEU A 454 12.34 -7.88 34.82
C LEU A 454 12.82 -9.11 34.02
N PRO A 455 12.31 -9.32 32.79
CA PRO A 455 12.65 -10.47 31.95
C PRO A 455 14.16 -10.68 31.75
N VAL A 456 14.93 -9.62 31.57
CA VAL A 456 16.38 -9.69 31.36
C VAL A 456 17.11 -10.24 32.57
N LEU A 457 16.73 -9.81 33.78
CA LEU A 457 17.33 -10.26 35.02
C LEU A 457 16.90 -11.69 35.36
N LEU A 458 15.62 -12.00 35.17
CA LEU A 458 15.07 -13.34 35.33
C LEU A 458 15.78 -14.35 34.42
N ARG A 459 15.98 -14.03 33.14
CA ARG A 459 16.69 -14.87 32.18
C ARG A 459 18.15 -15.11 32.64
N THR A 460 18.85 -14.05 32.98
CA THR A 460 20.23 -14.16 33.46
C THR A 460 20.34 -15.04 34.71
N ALA A 461 19.41 -14.90 35.65
CA ALA A 461 19.34 -15.69 36.86
C ALA A 461 19.02 -17.19 36.53
N ALA A 462 18.02 -17.40 35.64
CA ALA A 462 17.62 -18.74 35.20
C ALA A 462 18.74 -19.48 34.45
N GLU A 463 19.42 -18.85 33.53
CA GLU A 463 20.55 -19.40 32.78
C GLU A 463 21.71 -19.79 33.73
N ARG A 464 21.98 -18.94 34.70
CA ARG A 464 22.98 -19.27 35.75
C ARG A 464 22.62 -20.49 36.56
N LEU A 465 21.34 -20.62 36.92
CA LEU A 465 20.84 -21.79 37.65
C LEU A 465 20.84 -23.03 36.75
N ALA A 466 20.46 -22.91 35.48
CA ALA A 466 20.47 -23.98 34.51
C ALA A 466 21.90 -24.55 34.28
N ALA A 467 22.88 -23.65 34.23
CA ALA A 467 24.30 -24.01 34.11
C ALA A 467 24.88 -24.72 35.35
N ARG A 468 24.14 -24.79 36.48
CA ARG A 468 24.57 -25.39 37.74
C ARG A 468 23.58 -26.45 38.23
N PRO A 469 23.65 -27.69 37.73
CA PRO A 469 22.68 -28.75 38.07
C PRO A 469 22.57 -29.09 39.56
N ARG A 470 23.64 -28.81 40.32
CA ARG A 470 23.71 -29.11 41.77
C ARG A 470 23.13 -27.99 42.65
N TRP A 471 22.93 -26.79 42.08
CA TRP A 471 22.34 -25.69 42.86
C TRP A 471 20.85 -25.90 43.04
N THR A 472 20.34 -25.55 44.21
CA THR A 472 18.93 -25.36 44.48
C THR A 472 18.50 -23.96 44.05
N VAL A 473 17.20 -23.70 43.98
CA VAL A 473 16.72 -22.31 43.75
C VAL A 473 17.07 -21.42 44.94
N ALA A 474 17.04 -21.99 46.16
CA ALA A 474 17.47 -21.28 47.38
C ALA A 474 18.95 -20.89 47.36
N ASP A 475 19.84 -21.70 46.75
CA ASP A 475 21.24 -21.28 46.54
C ASP A 475 21.37 -20.05 45.64
N LEU A 476 20.53 -19.99 44.62
CA LEU A 476 20.47 -18.80 43.72
C LEU A 476 19.98 -17.56 44.46
N VAL A 477 18.93 -17.68 45.31
CA VAL A 477 18.46 -16.58 46.17
C VAL A 477 19.59 -16.06 47.03
N SER A 478 20.28 -16.97 47.77
CA SER A 478 21.41 -16.62 48.62
C SER A 478 22.50 -15.89 47.85
N TRP A 479 22.79 -16.35 46.62
CA TRP A 479 23.81 -15.73 45.77
C TRP A 479 23.38 -14.37 45.27
N LEU A 480 22.11 -14.14 44.90
CA LEU A 480 21.58 -12.84 44.47
C LEU A 480 21.57 -11.80 45.60
N ALA A 481 21.16 -12.24 46.82
CA ALA A 481 21.14 -11.42 48.04
C ALA A 481 22.51 -10.89 48.44
N LEU A 482 23.55 -11.76 48.34
CA LEU A 482 24.93 -11.40 48.69
C LEU A 482 25.58 -10.38 47.75
N ARG A 483 25.10 -10.28 46.50
CA ARG A 483 25.68 -9.33 45.50
C ARG A 483 25.06 -7.95 45.49
N GLY A 484 23.92 -7.75 46.15
CA GLY A 484 23.28 -6.43 46.22
C GLY A 484 22.96 -5.80 44.85
N ASP A 485 22.92 -6.60 43.78
CA ASP A 485 22.63 -6.15 42.42
C ASP A 485 21.12 -5.91 42.26
N GLY A 486 20.61 -4.97 43.05
CA GLY A 486 19.35 -4.31 42.71
C GLY A 486 19.56 -3.46 41.44
N PRO A 487 18.53 -3.23 40.62
CA PRO A 487 18.59 -2.49 39.36
C PRO A 487 18.92 -1.00 39.65
N GLY A 488 20.20 -0.61 39.62
CA GLY A 488 20.50 0.79 39.86
C GLY A 488 21.96 1.23 40.00
N ARG A 489 22.97 0.39 39.72
CA ARG A 489 24.39 0.86 39.70
C ARG A 489 25.16 0.25 38.54
N THR A 490 24.93 0.76 37.32
CA THR A 490 25.97 0.85 36.29
C THR A 490 26.07 2.32 35.88
N GLN A 491 27.24 2.90 36.18
CA GLN A 491 27.71 4.17 35.60
C GLN A 491 27.89 4.03 34.09
#